data_667e33ddbfacc7d5dea3c7880a9f2909
#
_entry.id   667e33ddbfacc7d5dea3c7880a9f2909
#
_cell.length_a   1.000
_cell.length_b   1.000
_cell.length_c   1.000
_cell.angle_alpha   90.00
_cell.angle_beta   90.00
_cell.angle_gamma   90.00
#
_symmetry.space_group_name_H-M   'P 1'
#
loop_
_entity.id
_entity.type
_entity.pdbx_description
1 polymer ?
#
loop_
_entity_poly.entity_id
_entity_poly.type
_entity_poly.pdbx_seq_one_letter_code
_entity_poly.pdbx_strand_id
1 'polypeptide(L)'
;MWCKNCNIETNEEKCPICGEKTVEDYPTEVYWCDNCRVPVMQEVNQADKGICQRCGKPMKYLAADIRPVFPEERLLIEILLKKKPHQWINESVWASNNRYYINGKSVALPNKLFQKANADEYIEKLERNKDNNSYEAFDRYIDAFVEANRTRLNYLIDESHTFVRKTAAKFPEENIVLSFSGGKDSTVTADVAIKALSDPSLVHIFGNTTLEFPLTIEYAKRYRKNNPQSIFKIAENHEQVFRDVCEDIGPPARMMRWCCSMFKTGPITRVINSLYRDQRILTFYGIRKSESVSRSKYNRVEDDAESVKIQQQTVASPIFFWKDMDIWLYILAEKIDFNDAYRLGYDRVGCWCCPNNNQRAQFLSRIYMPEQAKAWRNFLIDFARKIGKPDAEEYVDSGAWKARQGGNGLAAAGDVKIRFTNCTTEDLSLIHISEPTRRV
;
A
#
# COMPACT_ATOMS: atom_id res chain seq x y z
N MET A 1 8.66 -10.86 18.87
CA MET A 1 8.91 -9.76 19.82
C MET A 1 10.28 -9.16 19.50
N TRP A 2 10.57 -7.96 19.94
CA TRP A 2 11.76 -7.20 19.57
C TRP A 2 12.54 -6.75 20.81
N CYS A 3 13.84 -7.02 20.84
CA CYS A 3 14.72 -6.45 21.85
C CYS A 3 15.32 -5.14 21.35
N LYS A 4 14.97 -4.04 21.99
CA LYS A 4 15.43 -2.70 21.64
C LYS A 4 16.95 -2.55 21.83
N ASN A 5 17.46 -3.11 22.92
CA ASN A 5 18.88 -2.97 23.29
C ASN A 5 19.81 -3.76 22.37
N CYS A 6 19.44 -4.99 22.01
CA CYS A 6 20.26 -5.87 21.16
C CYS A 6 19.91 -5.79 19.68
N ASN A 7 18.85 -5.07 19.33
CA ASN A 7 18.35 -4.94 17.95
C ASN A 7 18.10 -6.31 17.26
N ILE A 8 17.50 -7.24 18.01
CA ILE A 8 17.20 -8.61 17.54
C ILE A 8 15.74 -8.95 17.68
N GLU A 9 15.23 -9.78 16.81
CA GLU A 9 13.95 -10.45 16.97
C GLU A 9 14.10 -11.71 17.82
N THR A 10 13.14 -11.97 18.70
CA THR A 10 13.07 -13.16 19.56
C THR A 10 11.62 -13.50 19.84
N ASN A 11 11.33 -14.76 20.08
CA ASN A 11 9.99 -15.21 20.50
C ASN A 11 9.79 -15.11 22.01
N GLU A 12 10.79 -14.68 22.76
CA GLU A 12 10.76 -14.63 24.21
C GLU A 12 10.36 -13.24 24.73
N GLU A 13 9.66 -13.20 25.86
CA GLU A 13 9.31 -11.95 26.54
C GLU A 13 10.51 -11.18 27.08
N LYS A 14 11.63 -11.88 27.29
CA LYS A 14 12.92 -11.30 27.67
C LYS A 14 13.97 -11.65 26.62
N CYS A 15 14.79 -10.69 26.30
CA CYS A 15 15.88 -10.88 25.37
C CYS A 15 16.88 -11.95 25.86
N PRO A 16 17.17 -12.99 25.08
CA PRO A 16 18.10 -14.04 25.47
C PRO A 16 19.56 -13.54 25.57
N ILE A 17 19.88 -12.36 25.03
CA ILE A 17 21.23 -11.78 25.06
C ILE A 17 21.42 -10.84 26.24
N CYS A 18 20.49 -9.87 26.44
CA CYS A 18 20.67 -8.83 27.47
C CYS A 18 19.70 -8.91 28.65
N GLY A 19 18.72 -9.83 28.62
CA GLY A 19 17.72 -10.00 29.67
C GLY A 19 16.61 -8.93 29.71
N GLU A 20 16.71 -7.89 28.87
CA GLU A 20 15.71 -6.81 28.82
C GLU A 20 14.38 -7.32 28.26
N LYS A 21 13.30 -6.67 28.71
CA LYS A 21 11.94 -6.97 28.22
C LYS A 21 11.82 -6.67 26.72
N THR A 22 11.35 -7.64 25.97
CA THR A 22 11.07 -7.49 24.54
C THR A 22 9.71 -6.85 24.29
N VAL A 23 9.54 -6.17 23.18
CA VAL A 23 8.31 -5.50 22.79
C VAL A 23 7.82 -6.02 21.43
N GLU A 24 6.52 -6.11 21.25
CA GLU A 24 5.94 -6.50 19.93
C GLU A 24 6.02 -5.38 18.91
N ASP A 25 5.95 -4.16 19.39
CA ASP A 25 6.02 -2.94 18.58
C ASP A 25 6.53 -1.82 19.46
N TYR A 26 7.21 -0.82 18.88
CA TYR A 26 7.52 0.40 19.60
C TYR A 26 6.29 1.29 19.62
N PRO A 27 5.67 1.55 20.77
CA PRO A 27 4.62 2.54 20.85
C PRO A 27 5.24 3.91 20.54
N THR A 28 4.86 4.47 19.41
CA THR A 28 5.30 5.80 18.96
C THR A 28 4.10 6.72 18.81
N GLU A 29 4.35 8.00 19.03
CA GLU A 29 3.38 9.07 18.89
C GLU A 29 3.96 10.20 18.05
N VAL A 30 3.11 10.90 17.32
CA VAL A 30 3.49 12.06 16.54
C VAL A 30 3.14 13.33 17.29
N TYR A 31 4.11 14.20 17.46
CA TYR A 31 4.01 15.51 18.08
C TYR A 31 4.16 16.61 17.02
N TRP A 32 3.52 17.73 17.27
CA TRP A 32 3.65 18.93 16.43
C TRP A 32 4.59 19.94 17.09
N CYS A 33 5.60 20.35 16.34
CA CYS A 33 6.48 21.46 16.73
C CYS A 33 5.97 22.77 16.14
N ASP A 34 5.42 23.65 16.95
CA ASP A 34 4.91 24.97 16.51
C ASP A 34 6.03 25.84 15.92
N ASN A 35 7.27 25.74 16.45
CA ASN A 35 8.40 26.53 15.99
C ASN A 35 8.93 26.08 14.62
N CYS A 36 9.08 24.74 14.40
CA CYS A 36 9.56 24.20 13.15
C CYS A 36 8.41 24.01 12.11
N ARG A 37 7.16 24.02 12.57
CA ARG A 37 5.94 23.77 11.79
C ARG A 37 5.95 22.40 11.11
N VAL A 38 6.46 21.38 11.81
CA VAL A 38 6.55 20.00 11.29
C VAL A 38 6.18 18.98 12.37
N PRO A 39 5.71 17.78 11.96
CA PRO A 39 5.51 16.67 12.87
C PRO A 39 6.85 16.02 13.24
N VAL A 40 6.93 15.51 14.47
CA VAL A 40 8.07 14.75 14.99
C VAL A 40 7.54 13.48 15.64
N MET A 41 8.08 12.32 15.21
CA MET A 41 7.73 11.04 15.83
C MET A 41 8.68 10.72 16.96
N GLN A 42 8.11 10.36 18.09
CA GLN A 42 8.85 9.99 19.29
C GLN A 42 8.31 8.69 19.89
N GLU A 43 9.17 7.95 20.56
CA GLU A 43 8.75 6.81 21.35
C GLU A 43 8.02 7.28 22.61
N VAL A 44 6.98 6.55 23.02
CA VAL A 44 6.16 6.88 24.20
C VAL A 44 6.99 6.96 25.49
N ASN A 45 8.05 6.16 25.58
CA ASN A 45 8.92 6.06 26.77
C ASN A 45 10.23 6.85 26.64
N GLN A 46 10.36 7.71 25.65
CA GLN A 46 11.56 8.53 25.45
C GLN A 46 11.70 9.56 26.57
N ALA A 47 12.92 9.73 27.11
CA ALA A 47 13.17 10.60 28.26
C ALA A 47 12.89 12.09 27.98
N ASP A 48 13.18 12.54 26.75
CA ASP A 48 12.95 13.90 26.25
C ASP A 48 11.67 14.02 25.43
N LYS A 49 10.70 13.16 25.72
CA LYS A 49 9.39 13.15 25.07
C LYS A 49 8.72 14.53 25.12
N GLY A 50 8.21 14.96 23.98
CA GLY A 50 7.55 16.27 23.85
C GLY A 50 8.52 17.43 23.61
N ILE A 51 9.82 17.19 23.45
CA ILE A 51 10.81 18.20 23.08
C ILE A 51 11.29 17.95 21.64
N CYS A 52 11.28 18.99 20.82
CA CYS A 52 11.74 18.92 19.42
C CYS A 52 13.27 18.84 19.37
N GLN A 53 13.81 17.77 18.79
CA GLN A 53 15.25 17.57 18.67
C GLN A 53 15.95 18.61 17.79
N ARG A 54 15.22 19.23 16.82
CA ARG A 54 15.78 20.26 15.94
C ARG A 54 15.92 21.62 16.64
N CYS A 55 14.95 22.05 17.43
CA CYS A 55 14.91 23.40 17.96
C CYS A 55 14.84 23.51 19.49
N GLY A 56 14.77 22.40 20.21
CA GLY A 56 14.70 22.35 21.67
C GLY A 56 13.38 22.87 22.28
N LYS A 57 12.35 23.15 21.47
CA LYS A 57 11.09 23.69 21.97
C LYS A 57 10.08 22.59 22.31
N PRO A 58 9.18 22.82 23.27
CA PRO A 58 8.09 21.90 23.59
C PRO A 58 7.17 21.67 22.38
N MET A 59 6.68 20.46 22.29
CA MET A 59 5.74 20.02 21.25
C MET A 59 4.41 19.59 21.87
N LYS A 60 3.38 19.49 21.03
CA LYS A 60 2.04 19.01 21.41
C LYS A 60 1.73 17.73 20.68
N TYR A 61 1.06 16.79 21.35
CA TYR A 61 0.57 15.59 20.69
C TYR A 61 -0.30 15.94 19.48
N LEU A 62 -0.09 15.25 18.36
CA LEU A 62 -0.79 15.50 17.12
C LEU A 62 -1.65 14.29 16.68
N ALA A 63 -1.01 13.13 16.53
CA ALA A 63 -1.65 11.92 16.01
C ALA A 63 -0.84 10.65 16.33
N ALA A 64 -1.43 9.47 16.06
CA ALA A 64 -0.72 8.19 16.18
C ALA A 64 0.18 7.90 14.97
N ASP A 65 -0.19 8.41 13.80
CA ASP A 65 0.56 8.29 12.54
C ASP A 65 0.11 9.39 11.57
N ILE A 66 1.00 9.78 10.65
CA ILE A 66 0.74 10.90 9.73
C ILE A 66 1.56 10.75 8.45
N ARG A 67 1.09 11.39 7.37
CA ARG A 67 1.81 11.48 6.11
C ARG A 67 1.84 12.91 5.57
N PRO A 68 2.79 13.26 4.72
CA PRO A 68 2.80 14.55 4.02
C PRO A 68 1.61 14.65 3.06
N VAL A 69 1.16 15.88 2.83
CA VAL A 69 0.17 16.23 1.82
C VAL A 69 0.88 17.02 0.73
N PHE A 70 1.00 16.40 -0.44
CA PHE A 70 1.65 17.01 -1.59
C PHE A 70 0.81 18.16 -2.16
N PRO A 71 1.43 19.10 -2.90
CA PRO A 71 0.76 20.28 -3.44
C PRO A 71 -0.48 19.97 -4.28
N GLU A 72 -0.48 18.85 -5.04
CA GLU A 72 -1.61 18.42 -5.87
C GLU A 72 -2.80 18.00 -5.00
N GLU A 73 -2.56 17.19 -3.98
CA GLU A 73 -3.59 16.79 -3.03
C GLU A 73 -4.10 17.98 -2.23
N ARG A 74 -3.20 18.88 -1.78
CA ARG A 74 -3.56 20.10 -1.08
C ARG A 74 -4.58 20.93 -1.88
N LEU A 75 -4.31 21.16 -3.17
CA LEU A 75 -5.21 21.89 -4.05
C LEU A 75 -6.59 21.21 -4.14
N LEU A 76 -6.62 19.90 -4.31
CA LEU A 76 -7.88 19.15 -4.32
C LEU A 76 -8.68 19.35 -3.02
N ILE A 77 -8.01 19.29 -1.86
CA ILE A 77 -8.67 19.46 -0.55
C ILE A 77 -9.18 20.88 -0.35
N GLU A 78 -8.45 21.89 -0.78
CA GLU A 78 -8.90 23.28 -0.76
C GLU A 78 -10.20 23.43 -1.56
N ILE A 79 -10.24 22.87 -2.77
CA ILE A 79 -11.43 22.91 -3.64
C ILE A 79 -12.59 22.15 -3.01
N LEU A 80 -12.36 20.95 -2.46
CA LEU A 80 -13.37 20.15 -1.77
C LEU A 80 -13.99 20.87 -0.57
N LEU A 81 -13.19 21.59 0.18
CA LEU A 81 -13.60 22.38 1.34
C LEU A 81 -14.15 23.77 0.95
N LYS A 82 -14.32 24.04 -0.35
CA LYS A 82 -14.77 25.34 -0.89
C LYS A 82 -13.90 26.51 -0.41
N LYS A 83 -12.60 26.25 -0.27
CA LYS A 83 -11.61 27.27 0.02
C LYS A 83 -11.13 27.92 -1.28
N LYS A 84 -10.49 29.09 -1.16
CA LYS A 84 -9.80 29.70 -2.30
C LYS A 84 -8.66 28.78 -2.74
N PRO A 85 -8.52 28.42 -4.02
CA PRO A 85 -7.38 27.67 -4.52
C PRO A 85 -6.06 28.32 -4.09
N HIS A 86 -5.10 27.51 -3.68
CA HIS A 86 -3.79 27.92 -3.17
C HIS A 86 -3.82 28.74 -1.86
N GLN A 87 -4.91 28.68 -1.10
CA GLN A 87 -5.02 29.34 0.21
C GLN A 87 -3.95 28.82 1.17
N TRP A 88 -3.59 27.54 1.07
CA TRP A 88 -2.59 26.88 1.93
C TRP A 88 -1.24 26.65 1.26
N ILE A 89 -0.93 27.41 0.19
CA ILE A 89 0.31 27.22 -0.59
C ILE A 89 1.59 27.37 0.25
N ASN A 90 1.55 28.23 1.28
CA ASN A 90 2.67 28.49 2.18
C ASN A 90 2.54 27.77 3.53
N GLU A 91 1.56 26.88 3.67
CA GLU A 91 1.29 26.23 4.94
C GLU A 91 1.87 24.81 4.97
N SER A 92 2.24 24.36 6.16
CA SER A 92 2.65 22.97 6.41
C SER A 92 1.41 22.11 6.55
N VAL A 93 1.20 21.20 5.59
CA VAL A 93 -0.03 20.39 5.50
C VAL A 93 0.31 18.91 5.59
N TRP A 94 -0.38 18.24 6.51
CA TRP A 94 -0.20 16.81 6.81
C TRP A 94 -1.55 16.12 6.90
N ALA A 95 -1.58 14.79 6.82
CA ALA A 95 -2.82 14.03 6.89
C ALA A 95 -2.67 12.73 7.69
N SER A 96 -3.74 12.36 8.40
CA SER A 96 -3.95 11.05 8.99
C SER A 96 -5.34 10.56 8.58
N ASN A 97 -5.42 9.60 7.68
CA ASN A 97 -6.67 9.18 7.05
C ASN A 97 -7.41 10.37 6.39
N ASN A 98 -8.67 10.63 6.79
CA ASN A 98 -9.47 11.76 6.30
C ASN A 98 -9.37 13.02 7.17
N ARG A 99 -8.42 13.08 8.07
CA ARG A 99 -8.14 14.25 8.90
C ARG A 99 -6.88 14.94 8.41
N TYR A 100 -6.99 16.20 8.07
CA TYR A 100 -5.87 17.04 7.64
C TYR A 100 -5.41 17.93 8.78
N TYR A 101 -4.15 18.28 8.79
CA TYR A 101 -3.52 19.17 9.76
C TYR A 101 -2.83 20.30 9.02
N ILE A 102 -3.36 21.50 9.16
CA ILE A 102 -2.78 22.72 8.59
C ILE A 102 -2.10 23.47 9.74
N ASN A 103 -0.76 23.53 9.70
CA ASN A 103 0.04 24.07 10.81
C ASN A 103 -0.36 23.48 12.16
N GLY A 104 -0.53 22.16 12.22
CA GLY A 104 -0.91 21.44 13.44
C GLY A 104 -2.39 21.53 13.83
N LYS A 105 -3.21 22.34 13.15
CA LYS A 105 -4.64 22.46 13.41
C LYS A 105 -5.44 21.49 12.54
N SER A 106 -6.27 20.66 13.17
CA SER A 106 -7.01 19.61 12.47
C SER A 106 -8.23 20.13 11.71
N VAL A 107 -8.41 19.61 10.50
CA VAL A 107 -9.59 19.77 9.64
C VAL A 107 -10.02 18.38 9.17
N ALA A 108 -11.23 17.97 9.51
CA ALA A 108 -11.77 16.68 9.10
C ALA A 108 -12.56 16.80 7.79
N LEU A 109 -12.36 15.83 6.88
CA LEU A 109 -13.20 15.67 5.70
C LEU A 109 -14.30 14.66 5.99
N PRO A 110 -15.58 15.04 5.88
CA PRO A 110 -16.67 14.09 6.03
C PRO A 110 -16.64 13.03 4.91
N ASN A 111 -16.77 11.76 5.26
CA ASN A 111 -16.82 10.67 4.27
C ASN A 111 -17.93 10.87 3.22
N LYS A 112 -19.06 11.43 3.61
CA LYS A 112 -20.17 11.74 2.71
C LYS A 112 -19.79 12.71 1.57
N LEU A 113 -18.72 13.50 1.75
CA LEU A 113 -18.24 14.42 0.73
C LEU A 113 -17.80 13.66 -0.52
N PHE A 114 -17.07 12.56 -0.35
CA PHE A 114 -16.58 11.75 -1.47
C PHE A 114 -17.67 11.00 -2.22
N GLN A 115 -18.81 10.69 -1.59
CA GLN A 115 -19.93 10.01 -2.23
C GLN A 115 -20.74 10.94 -3.14
N LYS A 116 -20.98 12.17 -2.67
CA LYS A 116 -21.88 13.12 -3.31
C LYS A 116 -21.19 14.09 -4.27
N ALA A 117 -19.86 14.11 -4.29
CA ALA A 117 -19.10 15.03 -5.10
C ALA A 117 -19.26 14.73 -6.60
N ASN A 118 -19.62 15.75 -7.38
CA ASN A 118 -19.61 15.67 -8.83
C ASN A 118 -18.16 15.76 -9.32
N ALA A 119 -17.61 14.64 -9.83
CA ALA A 119 -16.22 14.59 -10.25
C ALA A 119 -15.88 15.59 -11.36
N ASP A 120 -16.79 15.82 -12.32
CA ASP A 120 -16.55 16.70 -13.46
C ASP A 120 -16.30 18.14 -13.02
N GLU A 121 -17.07 18.63 -12.03
CA GLU A 121 -16.86 19.96 -11.46
C GLU A 121 -15.47 20.12 -10.83
N TYR A 122 -14.99 19.07 -10.17
CA TYR A 122 -13.67 19.10 -9.51
C TYR A 122 -12.54 18.97 -10.54
N ILE A 123 -12.70 18.17 -11.58
CA ILE A 123 -11.76 18.07 -12.69
C ILE A 123 -11.55 19.45 -13.32
N GLU A 124 -12.62 20.14 -13.67
CA GLU A 124 -12.54 21.47 -14.28
C GLU A 124 -11.84 22.49 -13.37
N LYS A 125 -12.15 22.47 -12.07
CA LYS A 125 -11.52 23.40 -11.11
C LYS A 125 -10.03 23.08 -10.91
N LEU A 126 -9.65 21.80 -10.87
CA LEU A 126 -8.26 21.39 -10.77
C LEU A 126 -7.46 21.81 -12.00
N GLU A 127 -7.99 21.55 -13.21
CA GLU A 127 -7.34 21.93 -14.45
C GLU A 127 -7.07 23.43 -14.56
N ARG A 128 -8.02 24.27 -14.13
CA ARG A 128 -7.87 25.73 -14.12
C ARG A 128 -6.80 26.24 -13.15
N ASN A 129 -6.46 25.48 -12.12
CA ASN A 129 -5.60 25.97 -11.03
C ASN A 129 -4.28 25.20 -10.89
N LYS A 130 -4.07 24.08 -11.59
CA LYS A 130 -2.90 23.21 -11.41
C LYS A 130 -1.55 23.93 -11.68
N ASP A 131 -1.51 24.83 -12.66
CA ASP A 131 -0.28 25.50 -13.10
C ASP A 131 0.27 26.50 -12.06
N ASN A 132 -0.56 26.91 -11.10
CA ASN A 132 -0.16 27.80 -10.00
C ASN A 132 0.31 27.02 -8.75
N ASN A 133 0.42 25.70 -8.82
CA ASN A 133 0.94 24.90 -7.72
C ASN A 133 2.45 25.16 -7.53
N SER A 134 2.89 25.17 -6.27
CA SER A 134 4.29 25.37 -5.91
C SER A 134 4.72 24.37 -4.86
N TYR A 135 5.93 23.87 -5.02
CA TYR A 135 6.62 22.98 -4.09
C TYR A 135 7.52 23.73 -3.10
N GLU A 136 7.79 25.01 -3.32
CA GLU A 136 8.76 25.77 -2.52
C GLU A 136 8.54 25.70 -1.01
N ALA A 137 7.32 25.98 -0.56
CA ALA A 137 6.99 25.88 0.86
C ALA A 137 6.96 24.42 1.34
N PHE A 138 6.46 23.51 0.50
CA PHE A 138 6.46 22.08 0.78
C PHE A 138 7.89 21.58 1.03
N ASP A 139 8.82 21.80 0.11
CA ASP A 139 10.20 21.33 0.21
C ASP A 139 10.89 21.89 1.46
N ARG A 140 10.70 23.19 1.77
CA ARG A 140 11.22 23.78 3.00
C ARG A 140 10.72 23.09 4.27
N TYR A 141 9.43 22.71 4.33
CA TYR A 141 8.90 21.99 5.48
C TYR A 141 9.37 20.53 5.51
N ILE A 142 9.58 19.92 4.34
CA ILE A 142 10.15 18.56 4.27
C ILE A 142 11.59 18.56 4.78
N ASP A 143 12.42 19.52 4.40
CA ASP A 143 13.79 19.63 4.94
C ASP A 143 13.78 19.76 6.46
N ALA A 144 12.91 20.61 7.00
CA ALA A 144 12.76 20.78 8.45
C ALA A 144 12.22 19.51 9.13
N PHE A 145 11.33 18.77 8.48
CA PHE A 145 10.79 17.50 8.95
C PHE A 145 11.87 16.42 9.01
N VAL A 146 12.68 16.28 7.97
CA VAL A 146 13.79 15.33 7.94
C VAL A 146 14.79 15.61 9.04
N GLU A 147 15.19 16.89 9.23
CA GLU A 147 16.10 17.28 10.31
C GLU A 147 15.53 16.99 11.70
N ALA A 148 14.25 17.31 11.92
CA ALA A 148 13.60 17.10 13.21
C ALA A 148 13.39 15.61 13.56
N ASN A 149 13.51 14.71 12.59
CA ASN A 149 13.37 13.26 12.75
C ASN A 149 14.68 12.49 12.43
N ARG A 150 15.82 13.16 12.38
CA ARG A 150 17.11 12.56 11.96
C ARG A 150 17.53 11.36 12.79
N THR A 151 17.40 11.45 14.10
CA THR A 151 17.75 10.36 15.01
C THR A 151 16.91 9.10 14.75
N ARG A 152 15.61 9.31 14.55
CA ARG A 152 14.71 8.20 14.20
C ARG A 152 15.04 7.59 12.85
N LEU A 153 15.31 8.43 11.85
CA LEU A 153 15.70 7.98 10.51
C LEU A 153 16.92 7.07 10.57
N ASN A 154 17.97 7.51 11.24
CA ASN A 154 19.21 6.74 11.40
C ASN A 154 18.94 5.39 12.07
N TYR A 155 18.15 5.40 13.15
CA TYR A 155 17.76 4.16 13.83
C TYR A 155 17.02 3.20 12.88
N LEU A 156 16.06 3.68 12.11
CA LEU A 156 15.29 2.86 11.18
C LEU A 156 16.17 2.23 10.09
N ILE A 157 17.13 3.00 9.57
CA ILE A 157 18.10 2.52 8.56
C ILE A 157 18.99 1.42 9.15
N ASP A 158 19.61 1.68 10.29
CA ASP A 158 20.54 0.73 10.93
C ASP A 158 19.85 -0.56 11.33
N GLU A 159 18.66 -0.47 11.87
CA GLU A 159 17.82 -1.60 12.26
C GLU A 159 17.45 -2.45 11.05
N SER A 160 16.91 -1.84 10.00
CA SER A 160 16.46 -2.54 8.81
C SER A 160 17.63 -3.17 8.05
N HIS A 161 18.75 -2.47 7.93
CA HIS A 161 19.96 -3.01 7.30
C HIS A 161 20.50 -4.22 8.08
N THR A 162 20.52 -4.13 9.41
CA THR A 162 20.94 -5.25 10.28
C THR A 162 20.02 -6.45 10.10
N PHE A 163 18.70 -6.22 10.06
CA PHE A 163 17.72 -7.27 9.84
C PHE A 163 17.91 -7.94 8.47
N VAL A 164 18.03 -7.14 7.40
CA VAL A 164 18.25 -7.66 6.03
C VAL A 164 19.49 -8.52 5.96
N ARG A 165 20.65 -8.04 6.44
CA ARG A 165 21.91 -8.79 6.42
C ARG A 165 21.81 -10.11 7.18
N LYS A 166 21.24 -10.09 8.39
CA LYS A 166 21.09 -11.30 9.23
C LYS A 166 20.15 -12.33 8.58
N THR A 167 19.10 -11.87 7.91
CA THR A 167 18.14 -12.76 7.27
C THR A 167 18.71 -13.31 5.98
N ALA A 168 19.32 -12.47 5.16
CA ALA A 168 19.94 -12.85 3.89
C ALA A 168 21.09 -13.85 4.05
N ALA A 169 21.89 -13.73 5.11
CA ALA A 169 23.01 -14.64 5.39
C ALA A 169 22.63 -16.13 5.53
N LYS A 170 21.35 -16.44 5.62
CA LYS A 170 20.82 -17.82 5.70
C LYS A 170 20.52 -18.42 4.33
N PHE A 171 20.66 -17.65 3.25
CA PHE A 171 20.30 -18.04 1.88
C PHE A 171 21.46 -17.76 0.93
N PRO A 172 21.58 -18.52 -0.18
CA PRO A 172 22.45 -18.15 -1.29
C PRO A 172 22.03 -16.76 -1.85
N GLU A 173 23.01 -15.97 -2.25
CA GLU A 173 22.75 -14.61 -2.77
C GLU A 173 21.79 -14.61 -3.98
N GLU A 174 21.97 -15.59 -4.88
CA GLU A 174 21.12 -15.80 -6.06
C GLU A 174 19.67 -16.14 -5.73
N ASN A 175 19.39 -16.60 -4.50
CA ASN A 175 18.04 -16.97 -4.04
C ASN A 175 17.34 -15.84 -3.28
N ILE A 176 17.86 -14.62 -3.35
CA ILE A 176 17.26 -13.44 -2.70
C ILE A 176 16.45 -12.65 -3.74
N VAL A 177 15.19 -12.38 -3.40
CA VAL A 177 14.22 -11.76 -4.31
C VAL A 177 13.50 -10.61 -3.62
N LEU A 178 13.18 -9.57 -4.39
CA LEU A 178 12.38 -8.43 -3.97
C LEU A 178 10.98 -8.49 -4.58
N SER A 179 9.95 -8.47 -3.75
CA SER A 179 8.57 -8.32 -4.20
C SER A 179 8.30 -6.83 -4.46
N PHE A 180 8.22 -6.45 -5.72
CA PHE A 180 8.00 -5.07 -6.13
C PHE A 180 6.57 -4.88 -6.65
N SER A 181 5.82 -3.94 -6.09
CA SER A 181 4.43 -3.66 -6.49
C SER A 181 4.23 -2.26 -7.05
N GLY A 182 5.28 -1.45 -7.16
CA GLY A 182 5.19 -0.04 -7.53
C GLY A 182 4.54 0.85 -6.45
N GLY A 183 4.30 0.32 -5.25
CA GLY A 183 3.86 1.09 -4.10
C GLY A 183 5.03 1.57 -3.24
N LYS A 184 4.82 2.63 -2.44
CA LYS A 184 5.84 3.24 -1.59
C LYS A 184 6.57 2.26 -0.67
N ASP A 185 5.82 1.31 -0.09
CA ASP A 185 6.36 0.34 0.85
C ASP A 185 7.32 -0.65 0.15
N SER A 186 6.95 -1.15 -1.04
CA SER A 186 7.84 -2.02 -1.83
C SER A 186 9.04 -1.28 -2.40
N THR A 187 8.90 0.01 -2.70
CA THR A 187 10.01 0.87 -3.15
C THR A 187 11.04 1.04 -2.03
N VAL A 188 10.59 1.38 -0.81
CA VAL A 188 11.48 1.50 0.36
C VAL A 188 12.13 0.16 0.70
N THR A 189 11.38 -0.94 0.65
CA THR A 189 11.93 -2.29 0.91
C THR A 189 13.02 -2.64 -0.09
N ALA A 190 12.83 -2.33 -1.37
CA ALA A 190 13.84 -2.58 -2.40
C ALA A 190 15.10 -1.76 -2.14
N ASP A 191 14.98 -0.47 -1.88
CA ASP A 191 16.10 0.42 -1.61
C ASP A 191 16.87 0.01 -0.35
N VAL A 192 16.17 -0.28 0.75
CA VAL A 192 16.76 -0.79 1.99
C VAL A 192 17.53 -2.10 1.76
N ALA A 193 16.95 -3.05 1.03
CA ALA A 193 17.60 -4.33 0.77
C ALA A 193 18.84 -4.19 -0.12
N ILE A 194 18.74 -3.40 -1.19
CA ILE A 194 19.87 -3.11 -2.10
C ILE A 194 21.03 -2.45 -1.33
N LYS A 195 20.75 -1.44 -0.52
CA LYS A 195 21.76 -0.73 0.28
C LYS A 195 22.35 -1.65 1.36
N ALA A 196 21.52 -2.42 2.05
CA ALA A 196 21.98 -3.32 3.10
C ALA A 196 22.92 -4.43 2.61
N LEU A 197 22.62 -5.00 1.43
CA LEU A 197 23.41 -6.07 0.81
C LEU A 197 24.50 -5.54 -0.14
N SER A 198 24.46 -4.25 -0.46
CA SER A 198 25.33 -3.63 -1.46
C SER A 198 25.22 -4.30 -2.84
N ASP A 199 24.04 -4.84 -3.16
CA ASP A 199 23.77 -5.55 -4.39
C ASP A 199 22.65 -4.89 -5.21
N PRO A 200 22.99 -4.08 -6.22
CA PRO A 200 22.01 -3.47 -7.11
C PRO A 200 21.41 -4.45 -8.14
N SER A 201 21.93 -5.67 -8.24
CA SER A 201 21.47 -6.68 -9.22
C SER A 201 20.34 -7.56 -8.70
N LEU A 202 19.88 -7.38 -7.47
CA LEU A 202 18.82 -8.16 -6.86
C LEU A 202 17.61 -8.32 -7.79
N VAL A 203 17.03 -9.52 -7.80
CA VAL A 203 15.86 -9.85 -8.61
C VAL A 203 14.62 -9.17 -8.08
N HIS A 204 13.99 -8.34 -8.89
CA HIS A 204 12.70 -7.73 -8.61
C HIS A 204 11.60 -8.48 -9.35
N ILE A 205 10.55 -8.90 -8.65
CA ILE A 205 9.37 -9.51 -9.25
C ILE A 205 8.20 -8.52 -9.15
N PHE A 206 7.77 -7.98 -10.28
CA PHE A 206 6.62 -7.12 -10.41
C PHE A 206 5.41 -7.90 -10.90
N GLY A 207 4.39 -8.04 -10.04
CA GLY A 207 3.13 -8.67 -10.40
C GLY A 207 2.24 -7.67 -11.15
N ASN A 208 2.26 -7.72 -12.48
CA ASN A 208 1.37 -6.93 -13.32
C ASN A 208 0.02 -7.65 -13.46
N THR A 209 -1.00 -7.12 -12.79
CA THR A 209 -2.36 -7.67 -12.87
C THR A 209 -3.14 -7.18 -14.08
N THR A 210 -2.56 -6.31 -14.92
CA THR A 210 -3.23 -5.55 -15.99
C THR A 210 -4.29 -4.54 -15.48
N LEU A 211 -4.47 -4.46 -14.17
CA LEU A 211 -5.45 -3.61 -13.48
C LEU A 211 -4.78 -2.54 -12.61
N GLU A 212 -3.48 -2.39 -12.74
CA GLU A 212 -2.75 -1.38 -11.98
C GLU A 212 -3.15 0.04 -12.41
N PHE A 213 -3.03 1.00 -11.51
CA PHE A 213 -3.15 2.40 -11.91
C PHE A 213 -2.18 2.71 -13.06
N PRO A 214 -2.58 3.50 -14.06
CA PRO A 214 -1.66 3.94 -15.13
C PRO A 214 -0.36 4.50 -14.58
N LEU A 215 -0.41 5.36 -13.56
CA LEU A 215 0.75 5.92 -12.88
C LEU A 215 1.64 4.85 -12.21
N THR A 216 1.09 3.70 -11.82
CA THR A 216 1.89 2.58 -11.30
C THR A 216 2.70 1.91 -12.40
N ILE A 217 2.13 1.75 -13.59
CA ILE A 217 2.84 1.20 -14.76
C ILE A 217 3.94 2.18 -15.22
N GLU A 218 3.63 3.47 -15.26
CA GLU A 218 4.62 4.52 -15.58
C GLU A 218 5.75 4.53 -14.57
N TYR A 219 5.43 4.46 -13.29
CA TYR A 219 6.43 4.38 -12.23
C TYR A 219 7.29 3.12 -12.33
N ALA A 220 6.70 1.95 -12.56
CA ALA A 220 7.46 0.71 -12.72
C ALA A 220 8.45 0.78 -13.91
N LYS A 221 8.04 1.39 -15.03
CA LYS A 221 8.93 1.66 -16.18
C LYS A 221 10.05 2.62 -15.81
N ARG A 222 9.75 3.71 -15.10
CA ARG A 222 10.71 4.72 -14.63
C ARG A 222 11.68 4.11 -13.63
N TYR A 223 11.19 3.32 -12.66
CA TYR A 223 12.01 2.60 -11.70
C TYR A 223 13.01 1.67 -12.40
N ARG A 224 12.55 0.84 -13.34
CA ARG A 224 13.42 -0.04 -14.12
C ARG A 224 14.48 0.73 -14.91
N LYS A 225 14.12 1.86 -15.51
CA LYS A 225 15.06 2.73 -16.24
C LYS A 225 16.13 3.31 -15.32
N ASN A 226 15.74 3.72 -14.10
CA ASN A 226 16.64 4.35 -13.13
C ASN A 226 17.51 3.32 -12.38
N ASN A 227 17.13 2.03 -12.42
CA ASN A 227 17.86 0.93 -11.79
C ASN A 227 18.27 -0.12 -12.84
N PRO A 228 19.16 0.21 -13.80
CA PRO A 228 19.46 -0.64 -14.95
C PRO A 228 20.22 -1.92 -14.58
N GLN A 229 20.83 -1.98 -13.41
CA GLN A 229 21.53 -3.16 -12.90
C GLN A 229 20.58 -4.21 -12.32
N SER A 230 19.37 -3.79 -11.88
CA SER A 230 18.40 -4.71 -11.27
C SER A 230 17.85 -5.70 -12.30
N ILE A 231 17.70 -6.96 -11.88
CA ILE A 231 17.05 -7.99 -12.68
C ILE A 231 15.53 -7.86 -12.49
N PHE A 232 14.85 -7.21 -13.42
CA PHE A 232 13.43 -6.91 -13.29
C PHE A 232 12.58 -7.92 -14.07
N LYS A 233 11.81 -8.74 -13.37
CA LYS A 233 10.89 -9.75 -13.92
C LYS A 233 9.45 -9.28 -13.77
N ILE A 234 8.69 -9.37 -14.86
CA ILE A 234 7.26 -9.07 -14.87
C ILE A 234 6.49 -10.37 -14.84
N ALA A 235 5.62 -10.52 -13.87
CA ALA A 235 4.71 -11.66 -13.72
C ALA A 235 3.30 -11.21 -14.13
N GLU A 236 2.81 -11.72 -15.25
CA GLU A 236 1.53 -11.35 -15.86
C GLU A 236 0.77 -12.59 -16.32
N ASN A 237 -0.55 -12.54 -16.28
CA ASN A 237 -1.41 -13.57 -16.89
C ASN A 237 -1.69 -13.18 -18.34
N HIS A 238 -1.16 -13.98 -19.28
CA HIS A 238 -1.37 -13.79 -20.72
C HIS A 238 -2.45 -14.71 -21.29
N GLU A 239 -3.00 -15.61 -20.48
CA GLU A 239 -3.97 -16.62 -20.93
C GLU A 239 -5.41 -16.12 -20.84
N GLN A 240 -5.68 -15.18 -19.93
CA GLN A 240 -7.03 -14.74 -19.63
C GLN A 240 -7.11 -13.22 -19.50
N VAL A 241 -8.23 -12.67 -19.95
CA VAL A 241 -8.56 -11.26 -19.81
C VAL A 241 -9.48 -11.06 -18.62
N PHE A 242 -9.18 -10.11 -17.77
CA PHE A 242 -9.94 -9.84 -16.53
C PHE A 242 -11.44 -9.64 -16.80
N ARG A 243 -11.78 -8.91 -17.88
CA ARG A 243 -13.15 -8.61 -18.22
C ARG A 243 -13.94 -9.87 -18.58
N ASP A 244 -13.35 -10.76 -19.38
CA ASP A 244 -14.00 -12.00 -19.80
C ASP A 244 -14.31 -12.89 -18.59
N VAL A 245 -13.35 -13.01 -17.67
CA VAL A 245 -13.56 -13.72 -16.40
C VAL A 245 -14.65 -13.06 -15.55
N CYS A 246 -14.76 -11.72 -15.55
CA CYS A 246 -15.86 -11.05 -14.87
C CYS A 246 -17.23 -11.34 -15.51
N GLU A 247 -17.29 -11.54 -16.82
CA GLU A 247 -18.53 -11.90 -17.53
C GLU A 247 -18.98 -13.31 -17.20
N ASP A 248 -18.03 -14.24 -17.02
CA ASP A 248 -18.28 -15.65 -16.71
C ASP A 248 -18.70 -15.87 -15.24
N ILE A 249 -17.92 -15.36 -14.30
CA ILE A 249 -18.09 -15.64 -12.86
C ILE A 249 -18.51 -14.43 -12.04
N GLY A 250 -18.64 -13.28 -12.67
CA GLY A 250 -18.99 -12.00 -12.05
C GLY A 250 -17.80 -11.24 -11.47
N PRO A 251 -17.97 -9.92 -11.24
CA PRO A 251 -16.91 -9.06 -10.74
C PRO A 251 -16.39 -9.53 -9.39
N PRO A 252 -15.10 -9.32 -9.06
CA PRO A 252 -14.56 -9.68 -7.75
C PRO A 252 -15.24 -8.89 -6.64
N ALA A 253 -15.31 -9.49 -5.46
CA ALA A 253 -15.83 -8.87 -4.24
C ALA A 253 -14.86 -9.08 -3.09
N ARG A 254 -15.11 -8.45 -1.92
CA ARG A 254 -14.21 -8.54 -0.76
C ARG A 254 -13.94 -9.97 -0.31
N MET A 255 -14.97 -10.83 -0.37
CA MET A 255 -14.87 -12.25 0.01
C MET A 255 -14.59 -13.17 -1.20
N MET A 256 -14.63 -12.64 -2.43
CA MET A 256 -14.41 -13.37 -3.67
C MET A 256 -13.28 -12.73 -4.47
N ARG A 257 -12.06 -12.95 -4.02
CA ARG A 257 -10.86 -12.31 -4.58
C ARG A 257 -10.14 -13.21 -5.59
N TRP A 258 -10.89 -13.88 -6.44
CA TRP A 258 -10.36 -14.74 -7.50
C TRP A 258 -9.33 -14.02 -8.37
N CYS A 259 -9.53 -12.71 -8.61
CA CYS A 259 -8.59 -11.88 -9.37
C CYS A 259 -7.17 -11.86 -8.77
N CYS A 260 -7.03 -11.92 -7.44
CA CYS A 260 -5.72 -11.96 -6.80
C CYS A 260 -4.99 -13.28 -7.10
N SER A 261 -5.71 -14.40 -7.12
CA SER A 261 -5.12 -15.71 -7.41
C SER A 261 -4.74 -15.80 -8.89
N MET A 262 -5.64 -15.41 -9.81
CA MET A 262 -5.45 -15.56 -11.24
C MET A 262 -4.47 -14.56 -11.85
N PHE A 263 -4.52 -13.30 -11.41
CA PHE A 263 -3.78 -12.21 -12.05
C PHE A 263 -2.60 -11.71 -11.22
N LYS A 264 -2.39 -12.21 -10.00
CA LYS A 264 -1.26 -11.81 -9.16
C LYS A 264 -0.47 -12.99 -8.65
N THR A 265 -1.05 -13.80 -7.74
CA THR A 265 -0.31 -14.88 -7.08
C THR A 265 0.11 -15.97 -8.06
N GLY A 266 -0.78 -16.43 -8.94
CA GLY A 266 -0.48 -17.45 -9.94
C GLY A 266 0.68 -17.06 -10.87
N PRO A 267 0.62 -15.90 -11.56
CA PRO A 267 1.73 -15.45 -12.39
C PRO A 267 3.05 -15.30 -11.64
N ILE A 268 3.03 -14.77 -10.40
CA ILE A 268 4.24 -14.66 -9.57
C ILE A 268 4.81 -16.05 -9.26
N THR A 269 3.95 -17.01 -8.89
CA THR A 269 4.38 -18.41 -8.65
C THR A 269 5.02 -19.01 -9.89
N ARG A 270 4.44 -18.84 -11.08
CA ARG A 270 5.03 -19.33 -12.34
C ARG A 270 6.42 -18.73 -12.58
N VAL A 271 6.60 -17.45 -12.37
CA VAL A 271 7.90 -16.79 -12.54
C VAL A 271 8.92 -17.35 -11.53
N ILE A 272 8.54 -17.49 -10.26
CA ILE A 272 9.43 -18.04 -9.22
C ILE A 272 9.82 -19.47 -9.57
N ASN A 273 8.86 -20.34 -9.92
CA ASN A 273 9.13 -21.73 -10.29
C ASN A 273 10.04 -21.84 -11.53
N SER A 274 9.87 -20.94 -12.51
CA SER A 274 10.73 -20.93 -13.70
C SER A 274 12.16 -20.50 -13.42
N LEU A 275 12.39 -19.64 -12.42
CA LEU A 275 13.72 -19.13 -12.06
C LEU A 275 14.44 -20.04 -11.06
N TYR A 276 13.72 -20.57 -10.09
CA TYR A 276 14.30 -21.21 -8.91
C TYR A 276 13.94 -22.70 -8.77
N ARG A 277 13.01 -23.22 -9.59
CA ARG A 277 12.54 -24.62 -9.53
C ARG A 277 12.15 -25.00 -8.10
N ASP A 278 12.85 -26.01 -7.52
CA ASP A 278 12.60 -26.52 -6.17
C ASP A 278 13.48 -25.86 -5.10
N GLN A 279 14.20 -24.78 -5.47
CA GLN A 279 15.06 -24.07 -4.53
C GLN A 279 14.24 -23.19 -3.60
N ARG A 280 14.61 -23.17 -2.34
CA ARG A 280 14.03 -22.24 -1.37
C ARG A 280 14.61 -20.85 -1.57
N ILE A 281 13.75 -19.86 -1.62
CA ILE A 281 14.13 -18.46 -1.81
C ILE A 281 13.75 -17.61 -0.62
N LEU A 282 14.51 -16.56 -0.39
CA LEU A 282 14.14 -15.46 0.50
C LEU A 282 13.50 -14.35 -0.31
N THR A 283 12.28 -13.96 0.03
CA THR A 283 11.63 -12.83 -0.60
C THR A 283 11.41 -11.71 0.41
N PHE A 284 11.95 -10.54 0.13
CA PHE A 284 11.67 -9.34 0.91
C PHE A 284 10.38 -8.67 0.41
N TYR A 285 9.45 -8.46 1.36
CA TYR A 285 8.16 -7.82 1.12
C TYR A 285 8.03 -6.49 1.87
N GLY A 286 7.41 -5.52 1.22
CA GLY A 286 7.01 -4.26 1.84
C GLY A 286 5.74 -4.41 2.67
N ILE A 287 5.74 -5.27 3.68
CA ILE A 287 4.62 -5.48 4.60
C ILE A 287 4.89 -4.74 5.90
N ARG A 288 3.88 -3.98 6.38
CA ARG A 288 3.94 -3.29 7.66
C ARG A 288 2.79 -3.76 8.57
N LYS A 289 3.11 -3.99 9.84
CA LYS A 289 2.15 -4.38 10.89
C LYS A 289 1.00 -3.37 11.02
N SER A 290 1.32 -2.08 10.86
CA SER A 290 0.37 -0.96 11.01
C SER A 290 -0.64 -0.80 9.87
N GLU A 291 -0.48 -1.50 8.73
CA GLU A 291 -1.35 -1.28 7.55
C GLU A 291 -2.78 -1.82 7.73
N SER A 292 -2.98 -2.87 8.49
CA SER A 292 -4.31 -3.44 8.73
C SER A 292 -4.32 -4.42 9.90
N VAL A 293 -5.50 -4.64 10.48
CA VAL A 293 -5.73 -5.65 11.54
C VAL A 293 -5.31 -7.06 11.08
N SER A 294 -5.46 -7.40 9.81
CA SER A 294 -5.01 -8.70 9.28
C SER A 294 -3.48 -8.80 9.31
N ARG A 295 -2.78 -7.72 8.88
CA ARG A 295 -1.31 -7.71 8.84
C ARG A 295 -0.66 -7.59 10.21
N SER A 296 -1.39 -7.06 11.21
CA SER A 296 -0.89 -7.02 12.58
C SER A 296 -0.68 -8.40 13.22
N LYS A 297 -1.26 -9.44 12.61
CA LYS A 297 -1.13 -10.84 13.03
C LYS A 297 0.02 -11.59 12.34
N TYR A 298 0.67 -10.97 11.37
CA TYR A 298 1.81 -11.57 10.67
C TYR A 298 3.06 -11.49 11.52
N ASN A 299 4.00 -12.40 11.26
CA ASN A 299 5.36 -12.30 11.78
C ASN A 299 6.22 -11.48 10.81
N ARG A 300 7.31 -10.94 11.32
CA ARG A 300 8.30 -10.22 10.50
C ARG A 300 8.99 -11.16 9.50
N VAL A 301 9.18 -12.42 9.89
CA VAL A 301 9.63 -13.51 9.03
C VAL A 301 8.57 -14.60 9.06
N GLU A 302 8.10 -15.01 7.91
CA GLU A 302 7.16 -16.10 7.70
C GLU A 302 7.85 -17.21 6.94
N ASP A 303 7.93 -18.36 7.56
CA ASP A 303 8.68 -19.52 7.07
C ASP A 303 7.84 -20.79 7.02
N ASP A 304 6.62 -20.71 7.50
CA ASP A 304 5.69 -21.80 7.58
C ASP A 304 4.88 -21.94 6.28
N ALA A 305 4.82 -23.16 5.74
CA ALA A 305 4.08 -23.49 4.54
C ALA A 305 2.58 -23.13 4.61
N GLU A 306 2.00 -23.08 5.80
CA GLU A 306 0.61 -22.69 6.00
C GLU A 306 0.40 -21.16 5.95
N SER A 307 1.39 -20.38 6.34
CA SER A 307 1.33 -18.92 6.39
C SER A 307 1.74 -18.27 5.07
N VAL A 308 2.58 -18.92 4.27
CA VAL A 308 3.16 -18.40 3.02
C VAL A 308 2.35 -18.90 1.82
N LYS A 309 1.90 -17.97 0.97
CA LYS A 309 1.10 -18.29 -0.22
C LYS A 309 1.85 -19.07 -1.30
N ILE A 310 3.16 -18.99 -1.32
CA ILE A 310 4.05 -19.69 -2.26
C ILE A 310 5.02 -20.50 -1.41
N GLN A 311 4.87 -21.80 -1.42
CA GLN A 311 5.56 -22.73 -0.49
C GLN A 311 7.07 -22.69 -0.51
N GLN A 312 7.69 -22.26 -1.62
CA GLN A 312 9.15 -22.17 -1.76
C GLN A 312 9.75 -20.92 -1.10
N GLN A 313 8.92 -20.01 -0.56
CA GLN A 313 9.38 -18.74 -0.03
C GLN A 313 9.50 -18.75 1.48
N THR A 314 10.63 -18.20 1.96
CA THR A 314 10.67 -17.52 3.24
C THR A 314 10.37 -16.06 2.98
N VAL A 315 9.35 -15.52 3.62
CA VAL A 315 8.92 -14.11 3.50
C VAL A 315 9.52 -13.31 4.64
N ALA A 316 10.24 -12.24 4.33
CA ALA A 316 10.79 -11.34 5.34
C ALA A 316 10.40 -9.89 5.04
N SER A 317 10.10 -9.13 6.08
CA SER A 317 9.60 -7.75 5.96
C SER A 317 10.53 -6.78 6.70
N PRO A 318 11.51 -6.16 6.02
CA PRO A 318 12.48 -5.26 6.66
C PRO A 318 11.83 -4.09 7.38
N ILE A 319 10.76 -3.54 6.81
CA ILE A 319 10.01 -2.38 7.28
C ILE A 319 8.77 -2.74 8.12
N PHE A 320 8.72 -3.93 8.70
CA PHE A 320 7.53 -4.48 9.37
C PHE A 320 6.96 -3.57 10.47
N PHE A 321 7.84 -2.96 11.27
CA PHE A 321 7.47 -2.09 12.39
C PHE A 321 7.37 -0.60 12.02
N TRP A 322 7.63 -0.24 10.75
CA TRP A 322 7.57 1.15 10.33
C TRP A 322 6.13 1.67 10.25
N LYS A 323 5.96 2.93 10.63
CA LYS A 323 4.72 3.68 10.46
C LYS A 323 4.65 4.33 9.06
N ASP A 324 3.50 4.86 8.71
CA ASP A 324 3.37 5.56 7.41
C ASP A 324 4.28 6.79 7.34
N MET A 325 4.41 7.49 8.46
CA MET A 325 5.33 8.62 8.61
C MET A 325 6.80 8.20 8.40
N ASP A 326 7.21 7.00 8.85
CA ASP A 326 8.58 6.51 8.69
C ASP A 326 8.90 6.22 7.22
N ILE A 327 7.95 5.65 6.49
CA ILE A 327 8.08 5.41 5.04
C ILE A 327 8.32 6.72 4.31
N TRP A 328 7.53 7.75 4.63
CA TRP A 328 7.68 9.06 4.00
C TRP A 328 8.94 9.78 4.46
N LEU A 329 9.33 9.64 5.73
CA LEU A 329 10.59 10.17 6.22
C LEU A 329 11.78 9.61 5.44
N TYR A 330 11.80 8.29 5.21
CA TYR A 330 12.84 7.64 4.45
C TYR A 330 12.85 8.07 2.97
N ILE A 331 11.68 8.02 2.29
CA ILE A 331 11.55 8.42 0.88
C ILE A 331 12.06 9.86 0.65
N LEU A 332 11.65 10.78 1.52
CA LEU A 332 11.94 12.21 1.36
C LEU A 332 13.39 12.54 1.75
N ALA A 333 13.93 11.88 2.78
CA ALA A 333 15.32 12.06 3.20
C ALA A 333 16.32 11.50 2.20
N GLU A 334 16.06 10.30 1.68
CA GLU A 334 16.90 9.61 0.71
C GLU A 334 16.62 10.05 -0.75
N LYS A 335 15.65 10.96 -0.93
CA LYS A 335 15.22 11.49 -2.25
C LYS A 335 14.87 10.39 -3.25
N ILE A 336 14.21 9.34 -2.77
CA ILE A 336 13.82 8.20 -3.59
C ILE A 336 12.66 8.60 -4.48
N ASP A 337 12.75 8.24 -5.76
CA ASP A 337 11.61 8.35 -6.68
C ASP A 337 10.48 7.40 -6.27
N PHE A 338 9.25 7.85 -6.37
CA PHE A 338 8.07 7.11 -5.97
C PHE A 338 6.89 7.32 -6.92
N ASN A 339 5.86 6.49 -6.77
CA ASN A 339 4.68 6.52 -7.61
C ASN A 339 3.88 7.83 -7.44
N ASP A 340 3.66 8.54 -8.53
CA ASP A 340 3.00 9.85 -8.53
C ASP A 340 1.55 9.83 -8.07
N ALA A 341 0.90 8.67 -8.04
CA ALA A 341 -0.45 8.55 -7.48
C ALA A 341 -0.53 9.02 -6.02
N TYR A 342 0.56 8.90 -5.25
CA TYR A 342 0.60 9.41 -3.89
C TYR A 342 0.55 10.94 -3.81
N ARG A 343 1.09 11.65 -4.82
CA ARG A 343 0.97 13.12 -4.92
C ARG A 343 -0.46 13.57 -5.07
N LEU A 344 -1.28 12.75 -5.73
CA LEU A 344 -2.70 12.98 -5.96
C LEU A 344 -3.59 12.65 -4.76
N GLY A 345 -3.01 12.16 -3.67
CA GLY A 345 -3.71 11.87 -2.42
C GLY A 345 -4.17 10.43 -2.24
N TYR A 346 -3.73 9.49 -3.07
CA TYR A 346 -3.95 8.08 -2.78
C TYR A 346 -3.11 7.64 -1.58
N ASP A 347 -3.74 6.99 -0.62
CA ASP A 347 -3.05 6.41 0.54
C ASP A 347 -2.39 5.07 0.17
N ARG A 348 -2.93 4.40 -0.84
CA ARG A 348 -2.50 3.10 -1.31
C ARG A 348 -2.69 3.00 -2.83
N VAL A 349 -1.71 2.42 -3.50
CA VAL A 349 -1.80 2.04 -4.92
C VAL A 349 -2.03 0.53 -5.07
N GLY A 350 -2.65 0.13 -6.16
CA GLY A 350 -2.99 -1.26 -6.49
C GLY A 350 -3.93 -1.31 -7.68
N CYS A 351 -4.80 -2.33 -7.75
CA CYS A 351 -5.80 -2.42 -8.83
C CYS A 351 -6.83 -1.29 -8.71
N TRP A 352 -7.04 -0.52 -9.77
CA TRP A 352 -7.97 0.61 -9.78
C TRP A 352 -9.44 0.19 -9.52
N CYS A 353 -9.85 -1.01 -9.94
CA CYS A 353 -11.20 -1.57 -9.75
C CYS A 353 -11.35 -2.44 -8.49
N CYS A 354 -10.37 -2.45 -7.57
CA CYS A 354 -10.36 -3.34 -6.42
C CYS A 354 -11.58 -3.11 -5.50
N PRO A 355 -12.30 -4.17 -5.09
CA PRO A 355 -13.42 -4.04 -4.14
C PRO A 355 -12.98 -3.56 -2.75
N ASN A 356 -11.68 -3.65 -2.42
CA ASN A 356 -11.14 -3.14 -1.17
C ASN A 356 -10.81 -1.64 -1.20
N ASN A 357 -10.92 -0.99 -2.35
CA ASN A 357 -10.75 0.46 -2.42
C ASN A 357 -11.81 1.15 -1.58
N ASN A 358 -11.39 2.10 -0.73
CA ASN A 358 -12.29 2.91 0.07
C ASN A 358 -13.00 3.98 -0.79
N GLN A 359 -13.94 4.70 -0.21
CA GLN A 359 -14.72 5.72 -0.92
C GLN A 359 -13.86 6.86 -1.45
N ARG A 360 -12.81 7.24 -0.71
CA ARG A 360 -11.87 8.27 -1.14
C ARG A 360 -11.09 7.81 -2.38
N ALA A 361 -10.53 6.61 -2.37
CA ALA A 361 -9.81 6.06 -3.53
C ALA A 361 -10.72 5.97 -4.77
N GLN A 362 -12.00 5.59 -4.60
CA GLN A 362 -12.97 5.58 -5.68
C GLN A 362 -13.28 6.99 -6.21
N PHE A 363 -13.38 7.97 -5.30
CA PHE A 363 -13.55 9.35 -5.69
C PHE A 363 -12.35 9.88 -6.48
N LEU A 364 -11.13 9.63 -6.01
CA LEU A 364 -9.90 9.99 -6.73
C LEU A 364 -9.83 9.32 -8.11
N SER A 365 -10.27 8.05 -8.22
CA SER A 365 -10.33 7.37 -9.52
C SER A 365 -11.32 8.02 -10.48
N ARG A 366 -12.44 8.57 -9.99
CA ARG A 366 -13.37 9.34 -10.85
C ARG A 366 -12.77 10.65 -11.35
N ILE A 367 -11.83 11.24 -10.60
CA ILE A 367 -11.13 12.47 -10.99
C ILE A 367 -9.96 12.18 -11.94
N TYR A 368 -9.10 11.24 -11.58
CA TYR A 368 -7.81 11.03 -12.27
C TYR A 368 -7.83 9.90 -13.30
N MET A 369 -8.89 9.09 -13.32
CA MET A 369 -9.11 7.99 -14.28
C MET A 369 -10.61 7.92 -14.66
N PRO A 370 -11.22 9.04 -15.15
CA PRO A 370 -12.67 9.14 -15.34
C PRO A 370 -13.22 8.09 -16.31
N GLU A 371 -12.52 7.82 -17.40
CA GLU A 371 -12.96 6.84 -18.41
C GLU A 371 -13.00 5.41 -17.85
N GLN A 372 -11.93 4.98 -17.15
CA GLN A 372 -11.88 3.66 -16.53
C GLN A 372 -12.93 3.54 -15.42
N ALA A 373 -13.09 4.57 -14.60
CA ALA A 373 -14.07 4.58 -13.51
C ALA A 373 -15.50 4.49 -14.05
N LYS A 374 -15.83 5.23 -15.14
CA LYS A 374 -17.13 5.20 -15.82
C LYS A 374 -17.38 3.83 -16.48
N ALA A 375 -16.40 3.30 -17.21
CA ALA A 375 -16.53 2.00 -17.86
C ALA A 375 -16.77 0.89 -16.85
N TRP A 376 -16.04 0.90 -15.71
CA TRP A 376 -16.23 -0.06 -14.64
C TRP A 376 -17.60 0.07 -13.95
N ARG A 377 -18.04 1.30 -13.67
CA ARG A 377 -19.37 1.53 -13.09
C ARG A 377 -20.47 0.97 -13.99
N ASN A 378 -20.40 1.25 -15.29
CA ASN A 378 -21.37 0.74 -16.25
C ASN A 378 -21.38 -0.80 -16.30
N PHE A 379 -20.20 -1.41 -16.34
CA PHE A 379 -20.07 -2.87 -16.29
C PHE A 379 -20.72 -3.45 -15.01
N LEU A 380 -20.51 -2.84 -13.85
CA LEU A 380 -21.11 -3.27 -12.60
C LEU A 380 -22.64 -3.11 -12.60
N ILE A 381 -23.18 -2.06 -13.21
CA ILE A 381 -24.63 -1.83 -13.34
C ILE A 381 -25.24 -2.91 -14.23
N ASP A 382 -24.63 -3.19 -15.38
CA ASP A 382 -25.10 -4.23 -16.32
C ASP A 382 -25.07 -5.60 -15.66
N PHE A 383 -24.00 -5.91 -14.92
CA PHE A 383 -23.94 -7.12 -14.11
C PHE A 383 -25.04 -7.16 -13.04
N ALA A 384 -25.27 -6.06 -12.32
CA ALA A 384 -26.32 -5.99 -11.30
C ALA A 384 -27.72 -6.23 -11.88
N ARG A 385 -27.99 -5.70 -13.08
CA ARG A 385 -29.23 -5.96 -13.82
C ARG A 385 -29.33 -7.44 -14.23
N LYS A 386 -28.23 -8.02 -14.75
CA LYS A 386 -28.15 -9.44 -15.15
C LYS A 386 -28.49 -10.38 -13.97
N ILE A 387 -28.07 -10.03 -12.75
CA ILE A 387 -28.37 -10.82 -11.52
C ILE A 387 -29.68 -10.41 -10.82
N GLY A 388 -30.53 -9.62 -11.46
CA GLY A 388 -31.86 -9.26 -10.99
C GLY A 388 -31.91 -8.30 -9.81
N LYS A 389 -30.92 -7.38 -9.69
CA LYS A 389 -30.99 -6.31 -8.67
C LYS A 389 -32.01 -5.26 -9.12
N PRO A 390 -33.05 -4.95 -8.32
CA PRO A 390 -34.12 -4.01 -8.70
C PRO A 390 -33.57 -2.61 -8.93
N ASP A 391 -32.67 -2.12 -8.05
CA ASP A 391 -32.03 -0.81 -8.14
C ASP A 391 -30.54 -0.98 -8.42
N ALA A 392 -30.21 -1.36 -9.66
CA ALA A 392 -28.85 -1.69 -10.08
C ALA A 392 -27.86 -0.54 -9.86
N GLU A 393 -28.28 0.71 -10.11
CA GLU A 393 -27.44 1.90 -9.93
C GLU A 393 -27.18 2.17 -8.44
N GLU A 394 -28.21 2.16 -7.60
CA GLU A 394 -28.04 2.31 -6.15
C GLU A 394 -27.19 1.19 -5.56
N TYR A 395 -27.38 -0.06 -6.01
CA TYR A 395 -26.55 -1.20 -5.59
C TYR A 395 -25.07 -1.00 -5.90
N VAL A 396 -24.75 -0.37 -7.02
CA VAL A 396 -23.37 -0.07 -7.42
C VAL A 396 -22.84 1.17 -6.68
N ASP A 397 -23.59 2.27 -6.64
CA ASP A 397 -23.14 3.54 -6.10
C ASP A 397 -23.02 3.52 -4.57
N SER A 398 -23.86 2.75 -3.87
CA SER A 398 -23.71 2.49 -2.44
C SER A 398 -22.48 1.60 -2.12
N GLY A 399 -21.93 0.91 -3.12
CA GLY A 399 -20.85 -0.05 -2.94
C GLY A 399 -21.30 -1.43 -2.43
N ALA A 400 -22.59 -1.74 -2.47
CA ALA A 400 -23.13 -3.02 -2.04
C ALA A 400 -22.56 -4.21 -2.84
N TRP A 401 -22.21 -4.00 -4.12
CA TRP A 401 -21.53 -4.99 -4.96
C TRP A 401 -20.23 -5.55 -4.35
N LYS A 402 -19.54 -4.77 -3.52
CA LYS A 402 -18.29 -5.18 -2.87
C LYS A 402 -18.48 -6.28 -1.82
N ALA A 403 -19.68 -6.39 -1.25
CA ALA A 403 -20.04 -7.37 -0.24
C ALA A 403 -20.62 -8.66 -0.85
N ARG A 404 -20.70 -8.77 -2.17
CA ARG A 404 -21.20 -9.96 -2.86
C ARG A 404 -20.47 -11.21 -2.39
N GLN A 405 -21.24 -12.23 -2.01
CA GLN A 405 -20.72 -13.55 -1.68
C GLN A 405 -20.91 -14.50 -2.86
N GLY A 406 -20.05 -15.50 -2.99
CA GLY A 406 -20.14 -16.48 -4.06
C GLY A 406 -21.50 -17.19 -4.08
N GLY A 407 -22.04 -17.39 -5.27
CA GLY A 407 -23.31 -18.07 -5.48
C GLY A 407 -24.55 -17.17 -5.55
N ASN A 408 -24.51 -15.96 -5.00
CA ASN A 408 -25.69 -15.09 -5.01
C ASN A 408 -25.87 -14.28 -6.30
N GLY A 409 -25.00 -14.41 -7.27
CA GLY A 409 -25.05 -13.62 -8.50
C GLY A 409 -25.33 -14.41 -9.76
N LEU A 410 -25.13 -15.71 -9.73
CA LEU A 410 -25.36 -16.60 -10.89
C LEU A 410 -26.64 -17.44 -10.73
N ALA A 411 -27.28 -17.39 -9.55
CA ALA A 411 -28.49 -18.14 -9.25
C ALA A 411 -29.75 -17.60 -9.94
N ALA A 412 -29.70 -16.48 -10.63
CA ALA A 412 -30.86 -15.95 -11.38
C ALA A 412 -31.20 -16.75 -12.66
N ALA A 413 -30.31 -17.67 -13.07
CA ALA A 413 -30.50 -18.53 -14.25
C ALA A 413 -30.76 -20.00 -13.90
N GLY A 414 -31.29 -20.30 -12.71
CA GLY A 414 -31.62 -21.67 -12.28
C GLY A 414 -30.45 -22.35 -11.53
N ASP A 415 -30.78 -23.12 -10.58
CA ASP A 415 -30.11 -24.07 -9.67
C ASP A 415 -28.59 -24.38 -9.72
N VAL A 416 -27.77 -23.55 -10.34
CA VAL A 416 -26.32 -23.76 -10.42
C VAL A 416 -25.61 -23.00 -9.31
N LYS A 417 -25.08 -23.70 -8.30
CA LYS A 417 -24.19 -23.15 -7.27
C LYS A 417 -22.74 -23.40 -7.66
N ILE A 418 -22.03 -22.31 -7.99
CA ILE A 418 -20.58 -22.39 -8.15
C ILE A 418 -19.93 -22.39 -6.78
N ARG A 419 -19.19 -23.45 -6.45
CA ARG A 419 -18.32 -23.53 -5.28
C ARG A 419 -16.89 -23.24 -5.70
N PHE A 420 -16.30 -22.24 -5.10
CA PHE A 420 -14.86 -22.04 -5.18
C PHE A 420 -14.20 -22.86 -4.08
N THR A 421 -13.34 -23.78 -4.45
CA THR A 421 -12.45 -24.47 -3.51
C THR A 421 -11.14 -23.69 -3.41
N ASN A 422 -10.54 -23.64 -2.22
CA ASN A 422 -9.19 -23.12 -2.09
C ASN A 422 -8.29 -24.00 -2.96
N CYS A 423 -7.67 -23.40 -3.97
CA CYS A 423 -6.70 -24.10 -4.79
C CYS A 423 -5.40 -24.23 -3.98
N THR A 424 -5.08 -25.44 -3.58
CA THR A 424 -3.87 -25.78 -2.82
C THR A 424 -2.74 -26.27 -3.72
N THR A 425 -2.96 -26.41 -5.03
CA THR A 425 -1.99 -26.94 -5.99
C THR A 425 -1.63 -25.90 -7.05
N GLU A 426 -0.42 -26.02 -7.55
CA GLU A 426 0.24 -25.11 -8.49
C GLU A 426 -0.41 -25.00 -9.89
N ASP A 427 -1.33 -25.89 -10.21
CA ASP A 427 -2.11 -25.88 -11.46
C ASP A 427 -3.24 -24.85 -11.45
N LEU A 428 -2.88 -23.60 -11.18
CA LEU A 428 -3.79 -22.45 -11.29
C LEU A 428 -3.97 -21.98 -12.74
N SER A 429 -3.56 -22.75 -13.72
CA SER A 429 -3.76 -22.44 -15.13
C SER A 429 -5.22 -22.48 -15.55
N LEU A 430 -6.04 -23.19 -14.83
CA LEU A 430 -7.48 -23.25 -15.09
C LEU A 430 -8.20 -23.08 -13.75
N ILE A 431 -9.21 -22.24 -13.75
CA ILE A 431 -10.19 -22.24 -12.67
C ILE A 431 -10.68 -23.67 -12.55
N HIS A 432 -10.38 -24.33 -11.43
CA HIS A 432 -11.17 -25.46 -11.02
C HIS A 432 -12.55 -24.95 -10.60
N ILE A 433 -13.34 -24.58 -11.59
CA ILE A 433 -14.77 -24.56 -11.45
C ILE A 433 -15.10 -26.04 -11.39
N SER A 434 -15.23 -26.56 -10.16
CA SER A 434 -15.84 -27.90 -10.00
C SER A 434 -17.15 -27.84 -10.77
N GLU A 435 -17.40 -28.84 -11.60
CA GLU A 435 -18.67 -28.98 -12.32
C GLU A 435 -19.83 -28.65 -11.37
N PRO A 436 -20.82 -27.89 -11.85
CA PRO A 436 -21.97 -27.55 -11.02
C PRO A 436 -22.58 -28.86 -10.49
N THR A 437 -22.43 -29.09 -9.20
CA THR A 437 -23.07 -30.24 -8.57
C THR A 437 -24.57 -30.06 -8.69
N ARG A 438 -25.19 -30.77 -9.63
CA ARG A 438 -26.64 -30.97 -9.65
C ARG A 438 -27.02 -31.52 -8.28
N ARG A 439 -27.87 -30.80 -7.55
CA ARG A 439 -28.58 -31.42 -6.44
C ARG A 439 -29.43 -32.52 -7.02
N VAL A 440 -29.15 -33.74 -6.65
CA VAL A 440 -30.10 -34.85 -6.74
C VAL A 440 -31.18 -34.62 -5.70
#